data_e259eb1861fb3661effe0eeb3d4289b5
#
_entry.id   e259eb1861fb3661effe0eeb3d4289b5
#
_cell.length_a   1.000
_cell.length_b   1.000
_cell.length_c   1.000
_cell.angle_alpha   90.00
_cell.angle_beta   90.00
_cell.angle_gamma   90.00
#
_symmetry.space_group_name_H-M   'P 1'
#
loop_
_entity.id
_entity.type
_entity.pdbx_description
1 polymer ?
#
loop_
_entity_poly.entity_id
_entity_poly.type
_entity_poly.pdbx_seq_one_letter_code
_entity_poly.pdbx_strand_id
1 'polypeptide(L)'
;MRATTILAVRRDGKLAIGGDGQVSVGDTIAKSRAVKVRALKDGRVLAGFAGSAADALTLFEKFEEKMERYPKNLPRAAVELAKDWRSDRVLRRLEALLIVADTQHGFMISGNGELIEPDDGILAIGSGGAYAQAAARALMRETTLSPRDIVEKALTIAGEICIYTNTNITVLEVNG
;
A
#
# COMPACT_ATOMS: atom_id res chain seq x y z
N MET A 1 13.66 -1.56 -10.32
CA MET A 1 13.19 -2.64 -9.44
C MET A 1 11.71 -2.91 -9.70
N ARG A 2 11.42 -4.12 -10.06
CA ARG A 2 10.06 -4.55 -10.36
C ARG A 2 9.69 -5.67 -9.40
N ALA A 3 9.39 -5.36 -8.18
CA ALA A 3 8.88 -6.43 -7.34
C ALA A 3 8.25 -5.84 -6.13
N THR A 4 6.98 -5.79 -6.13
CA THR A 4 6.24 -5.38 -4.95
C THR A 4 4.79 -5.70 -5.14
N THR A 5 4.22 -6.30 -4.14
CA THR A 5 2.77 -6.40 -4.03
C THR A 5 2.37 -5.84 -2.68
N ILE A 6 1.54 -4.83 -2.68
CA ILE A 6 0.96 -4.23 -1.47
C ILE A 6 -0.55 -4.41 -1.55
N LEU A 7 -1.14 -4.82 -0.44
CA LEU A 7 -2.59 -4.99 -0.32
C LEU A 7 -3.07 -4.37 0.99
N ALA A 8 -4.07 -3.52 0.90
CA ALA A 8 -4.78 -2.99 2.06
C ALA A 8 -6.25 -3.41 2.01
N VAL A 9 -6.78 -3.83 3.15
CA VAL A 9 -8.17 -4.25 3.30
C VAL A 9 -8.77 -3.58 4.53
N ARG A 10 -9.93 -2.94 4.34
CA ARG A 10 -10.71 -2.36 5.43
C ARG A 10 -12.06 -3.05 5.50
N ARG A 11 -12.44 -3.49 6.71
CA ARG A 11 -13.71 -4.15 6.99
C ARG A 11 -14.12 -3.90 8.44
N ASP A 12 -15.36 -3.48 8.66
CA ASP A 12 -15.95 -3.33 10.00
C ASP A 12 -15.10 -2.47 10.95
N GLY A 13 -14.58 -1.35 10.45
CA GLY A 13 -13.78 -0.42 11.25
C GLY A 13 -12.36 -0.89 11.55
N LYS A 14 -11.92 -1.97 10.91
CA LYS A 14 -10.55 -2.51 11.04
C LYS A 14 -9.82 -2.36 9.71
N LEU A 15 -8.52 -2.15 9.78
CA LEU A 15 -7.65 -2.03 8.63
C LEU A 15 -6.45 -2.94 8.77
N ALA A 16 -6.09 -3.61 7.70
CA ALA A 16 -4.80 -4.30 7.57
C ALA A 16 -4.14 -3.89 6.27
N ILE A 17 -2.83 -3.77 6.30
CA ILE A 17 -2.02 -3.59 5.11
C ILE A 17 -0.88 -4.59 5.15
N GLY A 18 -0.60 -5.20 4.02
CA GLY A 18 0.51 -6.14 3.90
C GLY A 18 1.31 -5.91 2.65
N GLY A 19 2.54 -6.38 2.69
CA GLY A 19 3.44 -6.35 1.56
C GLY A 19 4.32 -7.58 1.56
N ASP A 20 4.71 -8.01 0.36
CA ASP A 20 5.72 -9.03 0.19
C ASP A 20 7.11 -8.47 0.45
N GLY A 21 8.07 -9.35 0.71
CA GLY A 21 9.45 -8.96 1.01
C GLY A 21 10.42 -9.02 -0.16
N GLN A 22 9.93 -9.29 -1.38
CA GLN A 22 10.82 -9.48 -2.52
C GLN A 22 11.30 -8.16 -3.13
N VAL A 23 12.59 -8.06 -3.39
CA VAL A 23 13.20 -7.04 -4.24
C VAL A 23 13.89 -7.74 -5.39
N SER A 24 13.51 -7.39 -6.62
CA SER A 24 14.08 -7.95 -7.84
C SER A 24 14.83 -6.89 -8.63
N VAL A 25 15.93 -7.31 -9.26
CA VAL A 25 16.67 -6.48 -10.22
C VAL A 25 16.66 -7.23 -11.56
N GLY A 26 15.91 -6.69 -12.53
CA GLY A 26 15.62 -7.42 -13.74
C GLY A 26 14.84 -8.70 -13.41
N ASP A 27 15.39 -9.86 -13.83
CA ASP A 27 14.81 -11.17 -13.54
C ASP A 27 15.44 -11.86 -12.34
N THR A 28 16.34 -11.17 -11.61
CA THR A 28 17.05 -11.73 -10.47
C THR A 28 16.51 -11.21 -9.16
N ILE A 29 16.31 -12.11 -8.19
CA ILE A 29 15.90 -11.73 -6.84
C ILE A 29 17.13 -11.18 -6.11
N ALA A 30 17.13 -9.87 -5.80
CA ALA A 30 18.21 -9.20 -5.10
C ALA A 30 18.04 -9.28 -3.57
N LYS A 31 16.80 -9.33 -3.08
CA LYS A 31 16.47 -9.40 -1.67
C LYS A 31 15.14 -10.13 -1.49
N SER A 32 15.10 -11.11 -0.61
CA SER A 32 13.87 -11.86 -0.32
C SER A 32 13.07 -11.29 0.85
N ARG A 33 13.64 -10.39 1.64
CA ARG A 33 12.98 -9.71 2.75
C ARG A 33 13.24 -8.22 2.69
N ALA A 34 12.19 -7.45 2.40
CA ALA A 34 12.19 -6.00 2.44
C ALA A 34 10.88 -5.52 3.08
N VAL A 35 10.94 -4.45 3.85
CA VAL A 35 9.74 -3.87 4.47
C VAL A 35 9.23 -2.77 3.56
N LYS A 36 8.04 -2.96 3.01
CA LYS A 36 7.39 -2.05 2.05
C LYS A 36 6.14 -1.39 2.63
N VAL A 37 5.79 -1.71 3.86
CA VAL A 37 4.65 -1.16 4.59
C VAL A 37 5.12 -0.51 5.87
N ARG A 38 4.46 0.57 6.29
CA ARG A 38 4.87 1.37 7.42
C ARG A 38 3.67 1.94 8.17
N ALA A 39 3.75 1.98 9.50
CA ALA A 39 2.78 2.68 10.33
C ALA A 39 3.22 4.14 10.54
N LEU A 40 2.29 5.06 10.41
CA LEU A 40 2.46 6.49 10.58
C LEU A 40 1.50 6.99 11.68
N LYS A 41 1.78 8.17 12.26
CA LYS A 41 0.87 8.81 13.22
C LYS A 41 0.41 7.87 14.34
N ASP A 42 1.35 7.43 15.17
CA ASP A 42 1.09 6.57 16.33
C ASP A 42 0.37 5.25 15.95
N GLY A 43 0.59 4.78 14.72
CA GLY A 43 0.00 3.54 14.24
C GLY A 43 -1.44 3.66 13.73
N ARG A 44 -1.99 4.86 13.63
CA ARG A 44 -3.38 5.06 13.14
C ARG A 44 -3.48 5.09 11.63
N VAL A 45 -2.41 5.44 10.94
CA VAL A 45 -2.34 5.48 9.49
C VAL A 45 -1.31 4.45 9.03
N LEU A 46 -1.69 3.64 8.08
CA LEU A 46 -0.80 2.67 7.47
C LEU A 46 -0.50 3.10 6.04
N ALA A 47 0.74 2.92 5.63
CA ALA A 47 1.19 3.26 4.29
C ALA A 47 1.96 2.09 3.67
N GLY A 48 1.81 1.94 2.37
CA GLY A 48 2.56 0.98 1.58
C GLY A 48 2.93 1.57 0.24
N PHE A 49 4.03 1.12 -0.32
CA PHE A 49 4.48 1.68 -1.58
C PHE A 49 5.04 0.61 -2.53
N ALA A 50 4.95 0.90 -3.82
CA ALA A 50 5.57 0.14 -4.89
C ALA A 50 6.49 1.06 -5.67
N GLY A 51 7.78 0.74 -5.70
CA GLY A 51 8.83 1.57 -6.31
C GLY A 51 10.18 1.34 -5.64
N SER A 52 11.12 2.26 -5.83
CA SER A 52 12.42 2.16 -5.18
C SER A 52 12.35 2.54 -3.69
N ALA A 53 13.25 1.99 -2.88
CA ALA A 53 13.30 2.29 -1.45
C ALA A 53 13.59 3.78 -1.17
N ALA A 54 14.42 4.41 -2.01
CA ALA A 54 14.73 5.83 -1.87
C ALA A 54 13.49 6.71 -2.15
N ASP A 55 12.73 6.37 -3.20
CA ASP A 55 11.49 7.07 -3.54
C ASP A 55 10.43 6.90 -2.44
N ALA A 56 10.35 5.70 -1.86
CA ALA A 56 9.45 5.43 -0.75
C ALA A 56 9.72 6.33 0.44
N LEU A 57 10.98 6.42 0.83
CA LEU A 57 11.35 7.22 2.00
C LEU A 57 10.94 8.69 1.78
N THR A 58 11.22 9.23 0.60
CA THR A 58 10.84 10.59 0.24
C THR A 58 9.32 10.80 0.32
N LEU A 59 8.55 9.86 -0.22
CA LEU A 59 7.07 9.96 -0.21
C LEU A 59 6.48 9.81 1.19
N PHE A 60 7.03 8.90 2.00
CA PHE A 60 6.58 8.75 3.38
C PHE A 60 6.85 10.01 4.21
N GLU A 61 8.03 10.62 4.06
CA GLU A 61 8.36 11.87 4.74
C GLU A 61 7.43 13.00 4.31
N LYS A 62 7.17 13.13 3.02
CA LYS A 62 6.24 14.14 2.49
C LYS A 62 4.82 13.91 2.99
N PHE A 63 4.38 12.66 3.06
CA PHE A 63 3.06 12.35 3.58
C PHE A 63 2.95 12.63 5.08
N GLU A 64 3.98 12.33 5.86
CA GLU A 64 4.02 12.66 7.29
C GLU A 64 3.90 14.17 7.52
N GLU A 65 4.58 14.98 6.70
CA GLU A 65 4.44 16.45 6.75
C GLU A 65 2.99 16.88 6.50
N LYS A 66 2.31 16.26 5.53
CA LYS A 66 0.90 16.56 5.26
C LYS A 66 -0.01 16.15 6.42
N MET A 67 0.27 15.01 7.05
CA MET A 67 -0.48 14.56 8.22
C MET A 67 -0.30 15.50 9.42
N GLU A 68 0.87 16.08 9.61
CA GLU A 68 1.11 17.08 10.65
C GLU A 68 0.35 18.38 10.37
N ARG A 69 0.29 18.79 9.12
CA ARG A 69 -0.44 20.00 8.70
C ARG A 69 -1.95 19.82 8.79
N TYR A 70 -2.45 18.63 8.49
CA TYR A 70 -3.88 18.32 8.47
C TYR A 70 -4.18 17.14 9.41
N PRO A 71 -4.03 17.35 10.74
CA PRO A 71 -4.20 16.25 11.70
C PRO A 71 -5.62 15.69 11.67
N LYS A 72 -5.73 14.38 11.79
CA LYS A 72 -7.01 13.63 11.75
C LYS A 72 -7.80 13.81 10.46
N ASN A 73 -7.16 14.26 9.39
CA ASN A 73 -7.80 14.46 8.10
C ASN A 73 -6.99 13.79 6.99
N LEU A 74 -7.08 12.46 6.94
CA LEU A 74 -6.37 11.68 5.93
C LEU A 74 -6.75 12.08 4.50
N PRO A 75 -8.04 12.29 4.16
CA PRO A 75 -8.39 12.71 2.81
C PRO A 75 -7.70 14.01 2.38
N ARG A 76 -7.63 15.00 3.27
CA ARG A 76 -6.97 16.27 2.96
C ARG A 76 -5.48 16.09 2.77
N ALA A 77 -4.82 15.32 3.64
CA ALA A 77 -3.40 15.03 3.51
C ALA A 77 -3.09 14.33 2.20
N ALA A 78 -3.91 13.35 1.80
CA ALA A 78 -3.75 12.61 0.56
C ALA A 78 -3.92 13.51 -0.67
N VAL A 79 -4.93 14.38 -0.69
CA VAL A 79 -5.16 15.34 -1.78
C VAL A 79 -3.98 16.30 -1.91
N GLU A 80 -3.49 16.83 -0.81
CA GLU A 80 -2.36 17.78 -0.83
C GLU A 80 -1.06 17.11 -1.29
N LEU A 81 -0.83 15.85 -0.91
CA LEU A 81 0.32 15.11 -1.43
C LEU A 81 0.19 14.87 -2.94
N ALA A 82 -0.98 14.48 -3.41
CA ALA A 82 -1.21 14.27 -4.84
C ALA A 82 -0.96 15.54 -5.66
N LYS A 83 -1.37 16.70 -5.15
CA LYS A 83 -1.10 18.00 -5.78
C LYS A 83 0.40 18.29 -5.85
N ASP A 84 1.12 18.11 -4.75
CA ASP A 84 2.57 18.32 -4.69
C ASP A 84 3.30 17.35 -5.62
N TRP A 85 2.89 16.09 -5.63
CA TRP A 85 3.53 15.07 -6.47
C TRP A 85 3.42 15.42 -7.95
N ARG A 86 2.25 15.90 -8.36
CA ARG A 86 2.02 16.29 -9.75
C ARG A 86 2.80 17.55 -10.16
N SER A 87 2.97 18.52 -9.26
CA SER A 87 3.53 19.85 -9.56
C SER A 87 5.00 20.02 -9.21
N ASP A 88 5.54 19.22 -8.29
CA ASP A 88 6.93 19.30 -7.87
C ASP A 88 7.84 18.58 -8.88
N ARG A 89 8.89 19.28 -9.34
CA ARG A 89 9.81 18.73 -10.34
C ARG A 89 10.57 17.49 -9.86
N VAL A 90 10.91 17.45 -8.58
CA VAL A 90 11.62 16.31 -7.97
C VAL A 90 10.66 15.15 -7.78
N LEU A 91 9.55 15.39 -7.13
CA LEU A 91 8.54 14.33 -6.85
C LEU A 91 7.97 13.74 -8.13
N ARG A 92 7.76 14.55 -9.14
CA ARG A 92 7.21 14.12 -10.43
C ARG A 92 8.05 13.08 -11.17
N ARG A 93 9.35 13.00 -10.85
CA ARG A 93 10.26 12.02 -11.43
C ARG A 93 10.19 10.66 -10.72
N LEU A 94 9.50 10.58 -9.59
CA LEU A 94 9.38 9.34 -8.84
C LEU A 94 8.35 8.44 -9.53
N GLU A 95 8.81 7.28 -9.98
CA GLU A 95 7.95 6.23 -10.54
C GLU A 95 7.55 5.29 -9.42
N ALA A 96 6.47 5.63 -8.73
CA ALA A 96 6.00 4.89 -7.58
C ALA A 96 4.49 4.97 -7.44
N LEU A 97 3.94 4.03 -6.71
CA LEU A 97 2.54 4.05 -6.26
C LEU A 97 2.54 3.99 -4.74
N LEU A 98 1.66 4.75 -4.13
CA LEU A 98 1.53 4.83 -2.68
C LEU A 98 0.11 4.48 -2.26
N ILE A 99 -0.03 3.66 -1.22
CA ILE A 99 -1.29 3.47 -0.50
C ILE A 99 -1.16 4.13 0.85
N VAL A 100 -2.16 4.91 1.24
CA VAL A 100 -2.31 5.44 2.60
C VAL A 100 -3.72 5.15 3.08
N ALA A 101 -3.86 4.67 4.30
CA ALA A 101 -5.17 4.27 4.82
C ALA A 101 -5.25 4.41 6.33
N ASP A 102 -6.46 4.70 6.81
CA ASP A 102 -6.87 4.58 8.20
C ASP A 102 -8.12 3.71 8.29
N THR A 103 -8.77 3.64 9.45
CA THR A 103 -9.97 2.80 9.62
C THR A 103 -11.20 3.33 8.90
N GLN A 104 -11.16 4.56 8.37
CA GLN A 104 -12.29 5.21 7.70
C GLN A 104 -12.06 5.41 6.21
N HIS A 105 -10.83 5.65 5.79
CA HIS A 105 -10.48 5.98 4.40
C HIS A 105 -9.26 5.21 3.92
N GLY A 106 -9.17 5.03 2.63
CA GLY A 106 -7.97 4.49 1.99
C GLY A 106 -7.83 5.05 0.59
N PHE A 107 -6.60 5.42 0.22
CA PHE A 107 -6.31 6.05 -1.07
C PHE A 107 -5.10 5.41 -1.73
N MET A 108 -5.17 5.28 -3.05
CA MET A 108 -4.02 5.04 -3.89
C MET A 108 -3.62 6.36 -4.54
N ILE A 109 -2.34 6.70 -4.48
CA ILE A 109 -1.78 7.93 -5.05
C ILE A 109 -0.68 7.54 -6.02
N SER A 110 -0.71 8.11 -7.23
CA SER A 110 0.29 7.86 -8.26
C SER A 110 1.11 9.10 -8.61
N GLY A 111 2.20 8.89 -9.34
CA GLY A 111 3.14 9.95 -9.71
C GLY A 111 2.57 11.01 -10.65
N ASN A 112 1.50 10.73 -11.36
CA ASN A 112 0.80 11.71 -12.19
C ASN A 112 -0.28 12.50 -11.44
N GLY A 113 -0.35 12.33 -10.11
CA GLY A 113 -1.31 13.05 -9.27
C GLY A 113 -2.69 12.42 -9.21
N GLU A 114 -2.83 11.19 -9.66
CA GLU A 114 -4.09 10.46 -9.49
C GLU A 114 -4.30 10.08 -8.03
N LEU A 115 -5.53 10.23 -7.59
CA LEU A 115 -5.97 9.87 -6.25
C LEU A 115 -7.23 9.03 -6.38
N ILE A 116 -7.17 7.78 -5.92
CA ILE A 116 -8.27 6.84 -6.04
C ILE A 116 -8.66 6.32 -4.66
N GLU A 117 -9.93 6.44 -4.31
CA GLU A 117 -10.53 5.80 -3.15
C GLU A 117 -11.45 4.68 -3.63
N PRO A 118 -11.20 3.41 -3.27
CA PRO A 118 -12.04 2.30 -3.71
C PRO A 118 -13.34 2.23 -2.92
N ASP A 119 -14.40 1.77 -3.58
CA ASP A 119 -15.70 1.59 -2.94
C ASP A 119 -15.76 0.39 -2.00
N ASP A 120 -14.97 -0.65 -2.28
CA ASP A 120 -15.03 -1.93 -1.55
C ASP A 120 -14.02 -2.06 -0.41
N GLY A 121 -13.26 -1.02 -0.12
CA GLY A 121 -12.26 -1.04 0.96
C GLY A 121 -11.01 -1.85 0.64
N ILE A 122 -10.79 -2.22 -0.61
CA ILE A 122 -9.64 -3.01 -1.05
C ILE A 122 -8.75 -2.16 -1.96
N LEU A 123 -7.47 -2.05 -1.59
CA LEU A 123 -6.45 -1.36 -2.38
C LEU A 123 -5.29 -2.31 -2.64
N ALA A 124 -4.88 -2.43 -3.89
CA ALA A 124 -3.75 -3.27 -4.26
C ALA A 124 -2.89 -2.54 -5.30
N ILE A 125 -1.58 -2.61 -5.12
CA ILE A 125 -0.60 -2.02 -6.03
C ILE A 125 0.56 -2.99 -6.26
N GLY A 126 1.30 -2.76 -7.32
CA GLY A 126 2.50 -3.52 -7.64
C GLY A 126 2.26 -4.68 -8.60
N SER A 127 3.30 -5.47 -8.82
CA SER A 127 3.33 -6.53 -9.85
C SER A 127 2.29 -7.63 -9.60
N GLY A 128 2.08 -8.01 -8.35
CA GLY A 128 1.08 -9.01 -7.96
C GLY A 128 -0.25 -8.40 -7.52
N GLY A 129 -0.43 -7.09 -7.70
CA GLY A 129 -1.60 -6.37 -7.18
C GLY A 129 -2.92 -6.90 -7.68
N ALA A 130 -3.02 -7.21 -8.96
CA ALA A 130 -4.26 -7.73 -9.54
C ALA A 130 -4.65 -9.10 -8.95
N TYR A 131 -3.66 -9.98 -8.72
CA TYR A 131 -3.89 -11.28 -8.10
C TYR A 131 -4.33 -11.14 -6.65
N ALA A 132 -3.65 -10.28 -5.90
CA ALA A 132 -3.99 -10.00 -4.50
C ALA A 132 -5.38 -9.36 -4.39
N GLN A 133 -5.70 -8.43 -5.27
CA GLN A 133 -7.02 -7.78 -5.29
C GLN A 133 -8.14 -8.77 -5.58
N ALA A 134 -7.97 -9.63 -6.57
CA ALA A 134 -8.97 -10.63 -6.92
C ALA A 134 -9.20 -11.62 -5.76
N ALA A 135 -8.12 -12.09 -5.14
CA ALA A 135 -8.19 -12.99 -4.00
C ALA A 135 -8.87 -12.31 -2.80
N ALA A 136 -8.48 -11.07 -2.49
CA ALA A 136 -9.06 -10.31 -1.39
C ALA A 136 -10.56 -10.05 -1.61
N ARG A 137 -10.94 -9.72 -2.83
CA ARG A 137 -12.35 -9.48 -3.17
C ARG A 137 -13.19 -10.73 -2.99
N ALA A 138 -12.70 -11.89 -3.43
CA ALA A 138 -13.39 -13.16 -3.24
C ALA A 138 -13.54 -13.49 -1.76
N LEU A 139 -12.48 -13.34 -0.97
CA LEU A 139 -12.53 -13.58 0.48
C LEU A 139 -13.46 -12.61 1.20
N MET A 140 -13.46 -11.34 0.78
CA MET A 140 -14.36 -10.34 1.34
C MET A 140 -15.84 -10.68 1.11
N ARG A 141 -16.17 -11.19 -0.09
CA ARG A 141 -17.54 -11.52 -0.47
C ARG A 141 -18.03 -12.82 0.15
N GLU A 142 -17.17 -13.83 0.24
CA GLU A 142 -17.56 -15.21 0.55
C GLU A 142 -17.23 -15.64 1.98
N THR A 143 -16.57 -14.80 2.77
CA THR A 143 -16.16 -15.12 4.13
C THR A 143 -16.40 -13.96 5.09
N THR A 144 -16.26 -14.26 6.39
CA THR A 144 -16.26 -13.25 7.46
C THR A 144 -14.86 -13.01 8.04
N LEU A 145 -13.83 -13.38 7.30
CA LEU A 145 -12.44 -13.22 7.73
C LEU A 145 -12.10 -11.75 8.07
N SER A 146 -11.22 -11.57 9.03
CA SER A 146 -10.69 -10.26 9.39
C SER A 146 -9.85 -9.66 8.26
N PRO A 147 -9.66 -8.34 8.22
CA PRO A 147 -8.75 -7.72 7.26
C PRO A 147 -7.36 -8.35 7.28
N ARG A 148 -6.81 -8.64 8.46
CA ARG A 148 -5.50 -9.29 8.59
C ARG A 148 -5.46 -10.64 7.88
N ASP A 149 -6.44 -11.48 8.13
CA ASP A 149 -6.50 -12.82 7.52
C ASP A 149 -6.69 -12.74 6.02
N ILE A 150 -7.51 -11.82 5.54
CA ILE A 150 -7.69 -11.58 4.11
C ILE A 150 -6.38 -11.17 3.47
N VAL A 151 -5.67 -10.21 4.07
CA VAL A 151 -4.38 -9.73 3.54
C VAL A 151 -3.36 -10.87 3.48
N GLU A 152 -3.21 -11.63 4.54
CA GLU A 152 -2.26 -12.76 4.57
C GLU A 152 -2.57 -13.80 3.49
N LYS A 153 -3.82 -14.21 3.38
CA LYS A 153 -4.24 -15.22 2.39
C LYS A 153 -4.12 -14.71 0.96
N ALA A 154 -4.56 -13.50 0.71
CA ALA A 154 -4.53 -12.93 -0.64
C ALA A 154 -3.10 -12.67 -1.12
N LEU A 155 -2.21 -12.19 -0.26
CA LEU A 155 -0.79 -12.01 -0.60
C LEU A 155 -0.08 -13.34 -0.80
N THR A 156 -0.43 -14.37 -0.03
CA THR A 156 0.10 -15.72 -0.22
C THR A 156 -0.26 -16.24 -1.62
N ILE A 157 -1.52 -16.11 -2.01
CA ILE A 157 -1.99 -16.50 -3.35
C ILE A 157 -1.24 -15.71 -4.44
N ALA A 158 -1.10 -14.40 -4.27
CA ALA A 158 -0.35 -13.59 -5.22
C ALA A 158 1.11 -14.05 -5.34
N GLY A 159 1.74 -14.41 -4.22
CA GLY A 159 3.11 -14.93 -4.20
C GLY A 159 3.27 -16.29 -4.88
N GLU A 160 2.23 -17.09 -4.89
CA GLU A 160 2.20 -18.39 -5.61
C GLU A 160 2.08 -18.22 -7.12
N ILE A 161 1.51 -17.12 -7.58
CA ILE A 161 1.20 -16.88 -9.00
C ILE A 161 2.25 -15.97 -9.65
N CYS A 162 2.63 -14.89 -8.99
CA CYS A 162 3.47 -13.85 -9.56
C CYS A 162 4.95 -14.07 -9.25
N ILE A 163 5.79 -14.16 -10.29
CA ILE A 163 7.25 -14.37 -10.13
C ILE A 163 7.95 -13.17 -9.46
N TYR A 164 7.32 -12.00 -9.46
CA TYR A 164 7.88 -10.76 -8.88
C TYR A 164 7.47 -10.55 -7.43
N THR A 165 6.81 -11.51 -6.82
CA THR A 165 6.41 -11.43 -5.42
C THR A 165 6.71 -12.76 -4.72
N ASN A 166 6.80 -12.73 -3.39
CA ASN A 166 7.06 -13.94 -2.61
C ASN A 166 6.05 -14.06 -1.46
N THR A 167 6.25 -15.05 -0.61
CA THR A 167 5.37 -15.32 0.53
C THR A 167 5.97 -14.87 1.87
N ASN A 168 7.05 -14.08 1.84
CA ASN A 168 7.59 -13.41 3.04
C ASN A 168 6.77 -12.14 3.30
N ILE A 169 5.63 -12.30 3.95
CA ILE A 169 4.62 -11.26 4.07
C ILE A 169 4.75 -10.55 5.41
N THR A 170 4.79 -9.22 5.37
CA THR A 170 4.68 -8.37 6.56
C THR A 170 3.29 -7.76 6.58
N VAL A 171 2.56 -7.91 7.69
CA VAL A 171 1.22 -7.34 7.85
C VAL A 171 1.18 -6.42 9.05
N LEU A 172 0.65 -5.22 8.84
CA LEU A 172 0.35 -4.24 9.88
C LEU A 172 -1.15 -4.07 9.96
N GLU A 173 -1.68 -3.78 11.17
CA GLU A 173 -3.10 -3.60 11.35
C GLU A 173 -3.44 -2.46 12.31
N VAL A 174 -4.62 -1.89 12.11
CA VAL A 174 -5.24 -0.92 13.01
C VAL A 174 -6.63 -1.43 13.35
N ASN A 175 -6.89 -1.58 14.63
CA ASN A 175 -8.21 -1.92 15.13
C ASN A 175 -8.87 -0.65 15.62
N GLY A 176 -9.96 -0.30 15.00
CA GLY A 176 -10.68 0.91 15.28
C GLY A 176 -11.36 0.98 16.64
#